data_340c842a26b3ff8a96cc6ed8b49a6950
#
_entry.id   340c842a26b3ff8a96cc6ed8b49a6950
#
_cell.length_a   1.000
_cell.length_b   1.000
_cell.length_c   1.000
_cell.angle_alpha   90.00
_cell.angle_beta   90.00
_cell.angle_gamma   90.00
#
_symmetry.space_group_name_H-M   'P 1'
#
loop_
_entity.id
_entity.type
_entity.pdbx_description
1 polymer ?
#
loop_
_entity_poly.entity_id
_entity_poly.type
_entity_poly.pdbx_seq_one_letter_code
_entity_poly.pdbx_strand_id
1 'polypeptide(L)'
;RENVPGFEKSYLSYTGSLLGVRESRRIVGVTTMTVKDVERDRVLRRMLKTNPDSIALGEYPTDIHGLREPQYLDRDLGERADEIPADSEWKGGLFQIPLGVLVPEKVDGLLAAEKNISVSRIVNGSTRLQPVVMLTGQAAGTLAALAAERRCPPREVPVREVQEALLAQKAYIAPLYDVKPDDPDFATLQRIAATGILRMTGEPFHWANRSWFYPERTIPVGEFTRGLHDFAPRIPVRTDTTALTAARAAKLIAEAGGKAPRIRPADADRPLTRRKLALLLEECLDPFARPVDLHGEYR
;
A
#
# COMPACT_ATOMS: atom_id res chain seq x y z
N ARG A 1 30.88 30.86 -9.12
CA ARG A 1 31.72 31.72 -8.30
C ARG A 1 31.18 33.16 -8.29
N GLU A 2 30.94 33.74 -9.47
CA GLU A 2 30.59 35.16 -9.64
C GLU A 2 29.24 35.55 -9.04
N ASN A 3 28.31 34.59 -8.88
CA ASN A 3 26.93 34.87 -8.48
C ASN A 3 26.58 34.42 -7.05
N VAL A 4 27.55 33.87 -6.30
CA VAL A 4 27.29 33.38 -4.95
C VAL A 4 28.31 33.97 -3.99
N PRO A 5 27.91 34.91 -3.11
CA PRO A 5 28.82 35.50 -2.13
C PRO A 5 29.51 34.46 -1.23
N GLY A 6 30.80 34.61 -1.06
CA GLY A 6 31.63 33.67 -0.29
C GLY A 6 32.27 32.56 -1.11
N PHE A 7 31.92 32.44 -2.40
CA PHE A 7 32.47 31.41 -3.30
C PHE A 7 33.51 31.97 -4.31
N GLU A 8 33.92 33.18 -4.18
CA GLU A 8 34.84 33.85 -5.14
C GLU A 8 36.15 33.09 -5.31
N LYS A 9 36.66 32.50 -4.23
CA LYS A 9 37.89 31.73 -4.20
C LYS A 9 37.68 30.22 -4.28
N SER A 10 36.45 29.76 -4.46
CA SER A 10 36.17 28.33 -4.57
C SER A 10 36.72 27.73 -5.86
N TYR A 11 36.99 26.45 -5.87
CA TYR A 11 37.37 25.67 -7.04
C TYR A 11 36.62 24.33 -7.03
N LEU A 12 36.43 23.74 -8.22
CA LEU A 12 35.87 22.41 -8.35
C LEU A 12 36.92 21.39 -7.87
N SER A 13 36.67 20.76 -6.72
CA SER A 13 37.57 19.77 -6.15
C SER A 13 37.58 18.46 -6.94
N TYR A 14 36.38 17.94 -7.22
CA TYR A 14 36.21 16.73 -8.06
C TYR A 14 34.78 16.68 -8.62
N THR A 15 34.57 15.84 -9.61
CA THR A 15 33.27 15.40 -10.08
C THR A 15 33.09 13.92 -9.77
N GLY A 16 31.85 13.48 -9.59
CA GLY A 16 31.56 12.06 -9.43
C GLY A 16 32.11 11.24 -10.60
N SER A 17 32.70 10.08 -10.32
CA SER A 17 33.25 9.17 -11.35
C SER A 17 32.16 8.49 -12.18
N LEU A 18 30.94 8.41 -11.66
CA LEU A 18 29.78 7.83 -12.33
C LEU A 18 28.64 8.84 -12.37
N LEU A 19 27.85 8.79 -13.44
CA LEU A 19 26.59 9.52 -13.52
C LEU A 19 25.59 8.94 -12.53
N GLY A 20 24.90 9.82 -11.81
CA GLY A 20 23.77 9.46 -10.94
C GLY A 20 22.52 9.19 -11.79
N VAL A 21 22.41 8.01 -12.36
CA VAL A 21 21.27 7.61 -13.20
C VAL A 21 20.02 7.51 -12.31
N ARG A 22 19.06 8.40 -12.53
CA ARG A 22 17.81 8.47 -11.75
C ARG A 22 16.70 7.61 -12.32
N GLU A 23 16.69 7.44 -13.62
CA GLU A 23 15.79 6.55 -14.36
C GLU A 23 16.46 6.01 -15.62
N SER A 24 16.04 4.83 -16.05
CA SER A 24 16.48 4.20 -17.28
C SER A 24 15.48 3.12 -17.67
N ARG A 25 15.95 1.92 -17.98
CA ARG A 25 15.09 0.78 -18.33
C ARG A 25 14.37 0.27 -17.09
N ARG A 26 13.11 -0.07 -17.27
CA ARG A 26 12.24 -0.74 -16.29
C ARG A 26 11.80 -2.08 -16.85
N ILE A 27 11.52 -3.04 -16.00
CA ILE A 27 10.91 -4.29 -16.44
C ILE A 27 9.46 -4.06 -16.84
N VAL A 28 8.91 -4.94 -17.67
CA VAL A 28 7.48 -5.16 -17.79
C VAL A 28 7.14 -6.26 -16.79
N GLY A 29 6.52 -5.85 -15.67
CA GLY A 29 6.13 -6.76 -14.59
C GLY A 29 4.75 -7.36 -14.81
N VAL A 30 4.39 -8.33 -13.97
CA VAL A 30 3.02 -8.89 -13.93
C VAL A 30 2.00 -7.77 -13.66
N THR A 31 2.37 -6.80 -12.85
CA THR A 31 1.61 -5.56 -12.63
C THR A 31 2.49 -4.37 -12.92
N THR A 32 1.92 -3.28 -13.44
CA THR A 32 2.62 -2.01 -13.65
C THR A 32 1.87 -0.89 -12.93
N MET A 33 2.55 -0.17 -12.05
CA MET A 33 1.97 1.01 -11.42
C MET A 33 1.97 2.20 -12.38
N THR A 34 0.86 2.91 -12.41
CA THR A 34 0.63 4.10 -13.22
C THR A 34 0.32 5.30 -12.32
N VAL A 35 0.18 6.48 -12.91
CA VAL A 35 -0.21 7.70 -12.21
C VAL A 35 -1.43 7.51 -11.31
N LYS A 36 -2.37 6.66 -11.72
CA LYS A 36 -3.61 6.37 -10.98
C LYS A 36 -3.37 5.72 -9.60
N ASP A 37 -2.22 5.08 -9.43
CA ASP A 37 -1.87 4.39 -8.18
C ASP A 37 -1.21 5.32 -7.15
N VAL A 38 -0.72 6.49 -7.60
CA VAL A 38 0.00 7.46 -6.76
C VAL A 38 -0.70 8.82 -6.68
N GLU A 39 -1.88 8.96 -7.26
CA GLU A 39 -2.62 10.21 -7.33
C GLU A 39 -3.20 10.61 -5.97
N ARG A 40 -2.81 11.79 -5.47
CA ARG A 40 -3.18 12.33 -4.16
C ARG A 40 -4.69 12.44 -3.93
N ASP A 41 -5.44 12.94 -4.89
CA ASP A 41 -6.87 13.25 -4.72
C ASP A 41 -7.73 11.99 -4.57
N ARG A 42 -7.30 10.88 -5.12
CA ARG A 42 -7.96 9.57 -4.92
C ARG A 42 -7.72 9.03 -3.51
N VAL A 43 -6.53 9.28 -2.98
CA VAL A 43 -6.08 8.75 -1.69
C VAL A 43 -6.67 9.53 -0.52
N LEU A 44 -6.83 10.87 -0.64
CA LEU A 44 -7.23 11.73 0.48
C LEU A 44 -8.74 11.92 0.62
N ARG A 45 -9.50 11.93 -0.48
CA ARG A 45 -10.95 12.16 -0.44
C ARG A 45 -11.77 10.92 -0.13
N ARG A 46 -11.16 9.74 -0.18
CA ARG A 46 -11.81 8.46 0.12
C ARG A 46 -10.93 7.69 1.07
N MET A 47 -11.55 6.95 1.97
CA MET A 47 -10.87 5.91 2.74
C MET A 47 -9.98 5.13 1.78
N LEU A 48 -8.67 5.10 2.05
CA LEU A 48 -7.67 4.54 1.15
C LEU A 48 -8.08 3.15 0.65
N LYS A 49 -8.21 2.98 -0.66
CA LYS A 49 -8.28 1.63 -1.23
C LYS A 49 -6.92 0.99 -0.96
N THR A 50 -6.92 -0.11 -0.27
CA THR A 50 -5.71 -0.90 -0.05
C THR A 50 -5.47 -1.81 -1.24
N ASN A 51 -4.21 -2.01 -1.61
CA ASN A 51 -3.80 -3.04 -2.54
C ASN A 51 -3.59 -4.33 -1.73
N PRO A 52 -4.41 -5.37 -1.92
CA PRO A 52 -4.30 -6.59 -1.12
C PRO A 52 -2.94 -7.30 -1.23
N ASP A 53 -2.23 -7.09 -2.33
CA ASP A 53 -0.89 -7.63 -2.62
C ASP A 53 0.26 -6.67 -2.26
N SER A 54 -0.01 -5.62 -1.49
CA SER A 54 0.98 -4.63 -1.08
C SER A 54 2.15 -5.24 -0.30
N ILE A 55 3.38 -4.84 -0.66
CA ILE A 55 4.63 -5.32 -0.02
C ILE A 55 5.53 -4.19 0.47
N ALA A 56 5.23 -2.97 0.12
CA ALA A 56 5.98 -1.79 0.52
C ALA A 56 5.11 -0.53 0.42
N LEU A 57 5.53 0.51 1.10
CA LEU A 57 4.85 1.79 1.13
C LEU A 57 5.76 2.89 0.62
N GLY A 58 5.18 3.90 0.02
CA GLY A 58 5.88 5.11 -0.36
C GLY A 58 5.01 6.33 -0.17
N GLU A 59 5.66 7.46 0.07
CA GLU A 59 5.03 8.75 0.10
C GLU A 59 6.04 9.81 -0.33
N TYR A 60 5.88 10.32 -1.51
CA TYR A 60 6.71 11.41 -2.01
C TYR A 60 6.05 12.08 -3.21
N PRO A 61 6.16 13.40 -3.34
CA PRO A 61 5.79 14.10 -4.57
C PRO A 61 6.57 13.55 -5.76
N THR A 62 5.96 13.54 -6.91
CA THR A 62 6.65 13.10 -8.13
C THR A 62 7.79 14.06 -8.48
N ASP A 63 9.02 13.61 -8.28
CA ASP A 63 10.23 14.37 -8.60
C ASP A 63 10.70 14.08 -10.04
N ILE A 64 10.04 14.71 -11.01
CA ILE A 64 10.40 14.64 -12.42
C ILE A 64 10.47 16.04 -13.02
N HIS A 65 11.59 16.35 -13.65
CA HIS A 65 11.73 17.56 -14.46
C HIS A 65 10.99 17.39 -15.80
N GLY A 66 10.19 18.37 -16.19
CA GLY A 66 9.46 18.34 -17.45
C GLY A 66 8.16 17.53 -17.44
N LEU A 67 7.53 17.36 -16.30
CA LEU A 67 6.29 16.59 -16.10
C LEU A 67 5.14 16.96 -17.06
N ARG A 68 5.10 18.21 -17.53
CA ARG A 68 4.03 18.73 -18.39
C ARG A 68 4.17 18.39 -19.87
N GLU A 69 5.31 17.82 -20.26
CA GLU A 69 5.54 17.53 -21.66
C GLU A 69 4.91 16.19 -22.03
N PRO A 70 3.96 16.17 -23.00
CA PRO A 70 3.23 14.95 -23.37
C PRO A 70 4.11 13.78 -23.80
N GLN A 71 5.35 14.05 -24.20
CA GLN A 71 6.32 13.01 -24.56
C GLN A 71 6.81 12.17 -23.38
N TYR A 72 6.56 12.61 -22.16
CA TYR A 72 6.96 11.88 -20.96
C TYR A 72 5.88 10.96 -20.39
N LEU A 73 4.69 10.99 -20.98
CA LEU A 73 3.61 10.09 -20.61
C LEU A 73 3.83 8.72 -21.22
N ASP A 74 3.67 7.69 -20.44
CA ASP A 74 3.64 6.32 -20.91
C ASP A 74 2.25 6.04 -21.52
N ARG A 75 2.05 6.47 -22.78
CA ARG A 75 0.76 6.34 -23.50
C ARG A 75 0.30 4.89 -23.64
N ASP A 76 1.25 3.97 -23.77
CA ASP A 76 0.96 2.53 -23.85
C ASP A 76 0.37 1.99 -22.54
N LEU A 77 0.59 2.69 -21.42
CA LEU A 77 -0.03 2.42 -20.12
C LEU A 77 -1.33 3.20 -19.90
N GLY A 78 -1.79 3.94 -20.91
CA GLY A 78 -3.02 4.72 -20.86
C GLY A 78 -2.92 5.99 -20.01
N GLU A 79 -1.72 6.52 -19.74
CA GLU A 79 -1.53 7.78 -19.05
C GLU A 79 -1.89 8.97 -19.96
N ARG A 80 -2.60 9.94 -19.40
CA ARG A 80 -3.10 11.11 -20.12
C ARG A 80 -2.64 12.41 -19.46
N ALA A 81 -2.39 13.43 -20.28
CA ALA A 81 -1.93 14.74 -19.81
C ALA A 81 -2.94 15.43 -18.87
N ASP A 82 -4.24 15.19 -19.07
CA ASP A 82 -5.33 15.72 -18.24
C ASP A 82 -5.46 15.04 -16.88
N GLU A 83 -4.80 13.90 -16.68
CA GLU A 83 -4.71 13.19 -15.38
C GLU A 83 -3.56 13.75 -14.51
N ILE A 84 -2.70 14.60 -15.07
CA ILE A 84 -1.59 15.23 -14.35
C ILE A 84 -2.03 16.61 -13.88
N PRO A 85 -1.93 16.94 -12.58
CA PRO A 85 -2.27 18.25 -12.06
C PRO A 85 -1.55 19.39 -12.79
N ALA A 86 -2.26 20.50 -13.02
CA ALA A 86 -1.76 21.63 -13.80
C ALA A 86 -0.66 22.45 -13.09
N ASP A 87 -0.54 22.33 -11.77
CA ASP A 87 0.46 23.02 -10.97
C ASP A 87 1.80 22.26 -10.95
N SER A 88 2.89 23.01 -10.84
CA SER A 88 4.25 22.48 -10.88
C SER A 88 4.62 21.61 -9.68
N GLU A 89 3.75 21.57 -8.68
CA GLU A 89 3.91 20.78 -7.46
C GLU A 89 2.93 19.62 -7.45
N TRP A 90 3.15 18.64 -8.29
CA TRP A 90 2.39 17.41 -8.14
C TRP A 90 2.73 16.78 -6.79
N LYS A 91 1.82 16.95 -5.88
CA LYS A 91 1.87 16.34 -4.55
C LYS A 91 1.34 14.92 -4.68
N GLY A 92 2.21 13.98 -4.97
CA GLY A 92 1.88 12.54 -4.88
C GLY A 92 1.26 12.22 -3.52
N GLY A 93 0.39 11.22 -3.49
CA GLY A 93 -0.19 10.69 -2.25
C GLY A 93 0.68 9.59 -1.65
N LEU A 94 0.26 9.14 -0.48
CA LEU A 94 0.71 7.88 0.07
C LEU A 94 0.28 6.75 -0.87
N PHE A 95 1.19 5.86 -1.22
CA PHE A 95 0.93 4.75 -2.14
C PHE A 95 1.47 3.43 -1.58
N GLN A 96 0.88 2.35 -2.06
CA GLN A 96 1.29 0.98 -1.78
C GLN A 96 1.93 0.39 -3.03
N ILE A 97 2.99 -0.37 -2.85
CA ILE A 97 3.68 -1.06 -3.95
C ILE A 97 3.19 -2.51 -3.99
N PRO A 98 2.53 -2.93 -5.08
CA PRO A 98 2.07 -4.31 -5.25
C PRO A 98 3.23 -5.25 -5.57
N LEU A 99 3.13 -6.52 -5.17
CA LEU A 99 4.18 -7.52 -5.37
C LEU A 99 4.51 -7.74 -6.86
N GLY A 100 3.49 -7.71 -7.70
CA GLY A 100 3.62 -7.98 -9.15
C GLY A 100 4.55 -7.01 -9.89
N VAL A 101 4.85 -5.82 -9.34
CA VAL A 101 5.78 -4.88 -9.99
C VAL A 101 7.24 -5.32 -9.89
N LEU A 102 7.57 -6.25 -8.99
CA LEU A 102 8.91 -6.82 -8.81
C LEU A 102 9.15 -8.02 -9.74
N VAL A 103 8.09 -8.66 -10.23
CA VAL A 103 8.13 -9.93 -10.95
C VAL A 103 7.97 -9.68 -12.45
N PRO A 104 8.97 -9.99 -13.31
CA PRO A 104 8.83 -9.85 -14.74
C PRO A 104 7.69 -10.73 -15.31
N GLU A 105 6.95 -10.20 -16.28
CA GLU A 105 5.84 -10.91 -16.91
C GLU A 105 6.29 -12.20 -17.65
N LYS A 106 7.44 -12.13 -18.35
CA LYS A 106 7.87 -13.16 -19.30
C LYS A 106 9.17 -13.88 -18.92
N VAL A 107 9.83 -13.48 -17.84
CA VAL A 107 11.13 -14.05 -17.45
C VAL A 107 11.04 -14.62 -16.05
N ASP A 108 11.35 -15.90 -15.90
CA ASP A 108 11.40 -16.55 -14.60
C ASP A 108 12.78 -16.43 -13.96
N GLY A 109 12.82 -16.55 -12.62
CA GLY A 109 14.06 -16.51 -11.86
C GLY A 109 14.71 -15.11 -11.73
N LEU A 110 14.05 -14.06 -12.21
CA LEU A 110 14.49 -12.68 -12.11
C LEU A 110 13.52 -11.86 -11.25
N LEU A 111 14.06 -10.95 -10.44
CA LEU A 111 13.30 -9.93 -9.70
C LEU A 111 13.93 -8.56 -9.93
N ALA A 112 13.08 -7.54 -10.00
CA ALA A 112 13.50 -6.15 -9.94
C ALA A 112 13.31 -5.63 -8.50
N ALA A 113 14.19 -4.77 -8.01
CA ALA A 113 14.20 -4.38 -6.61
C ALA A 113 14.44 -2.88 -6.37
N GLU A 114 14.56 -2.06 -7.41
CA GLU A 114 14.93 -0.65 -7.29
C GLU A 114 14.21 0.19 -8.37
N LYS A 115 14.95 1.12 -9.00
CA LYS A 115 14.45 2.03 -10.05
C LYS A 115 13.89 1.32 -11.29
N ASN A 116 14.21 0.05 -11.44
CA ASN A 116 13.85 -0.79 -12.58
C ASN A 116 12.60 -1.65 -12.38
N ILE A 117 11.87 -1.47 -11.28
CA ILE A 117 10.57 -2.10 -11.06
C ILE A 117 9.55 -1.66 -12.13
N SER A 118 8.44 -2.41 -12.26
CA SER A 118 7.42 -2.13 -13.27
C SER A 118 6.52 -0.97 -12.88
N VAL A 119 6.92 0.22 -13.26
CA VAL A 119 6.19 1.47 -13.00
C VAL A 119 6.27 2.38 -14.22
N SER A 120 5.29 3.27 -14.38
CA SER A 120 5.41 4.34 -15.39
C SER A 120 6.54 5.30 -15.06
N ARG A 121 6.94 6.12 -16.03
CA ARG A 121 7.96 7.14 -15.82
C ARG A 121 7.59 8.10 -14.68
N ILE A 122 6.35 8.51 -14.64
CA ILE A 122 5.84 9.44 -13.62
C ILE A 122 5.94 8.80 -12.24
N VAL A 123 5.46 7.57 -12.10
CA VAL A 123 5.51 6.83 -10.84
C VAL A 123 6.93 6.55 -10.39
N ASN A 124 7.87 6.31 -11.32
CA ASN A 124 9.28 6.17 -10.99
C ASN A 124 9.84 7.40 -10.27
N GLY A 125 9.34 8.60 -10.58
CA GLY A 125 9.70 9.83 -9.85
C GLY A 125 9.43 9.79 -8.36
N SER A 126 8.43 9.01 -7.92
CA SER A 126 8.07 8.82 -6.51
C SER A 126 8.67 7.53 -5.90
N THR A 127 8.81 6.45 -6.69
CA THR A 127 9.24 5.15 -6.18
C THR A 127 10.76 4.98 -6.09
N ARG A 128 11.54 5.76 -6.83
CA ARG A 128 13.01 5.67 -6.87
C ARG A 128 13.74 6.27 -5.67
N LEU A 129 13.02 6.77 -4.67
CA LEU A 129 13.63 7.38 -3.49
C LEU A 129 14.19 6.32 -2.55
N GLN A 130 15.29 6.65 -1.87
CA GLN A 130 16.02 5.72 -1.01
C GLN A 130 15.15 4.96 -0.02
N PRO A 131 14.24 5.58 0.77
CA PRO A 131 13.41 4.83 1.69
C PRO A 131 12.52 3.80 1.00
N VAL A 132 11.92 4.16 -0.14
CA VAL A 132 11.05 3.26 -0.92
C VAL A 132 11.87 2.12 -1.54
N VAL A 133 13.06 2.43 -2.07
CA VAL A 133 13.96 1.44 -2.66
C VAL A 133 14.45 0.42 -1.63
N MET A 134 14.68 0.85 -0.39
CA MET A 134 15.04 -0.05 0.70
C MET A 134 13.90 -1.04 1.02
N LEU A 135 12.66 -0.55 1.06
CA LEU A 135 11.50 -1.39 1.31
C LEU A 135 11.23 -2.38 0.16
N THR A 136 11.33 -1.92 -1.09
CA THR A 136 11.20 -2.82 -2.25
C THR A 136 12.33 -3.83 -2.31
N GLY A 137 13.55 -3.44 -1.92
CA GLY A 137 14.69 -4.35 -1.77
C GLY A 137 14.46 -5.41 -0.69
N GLN A 138 13.90 -5.04 0.46
CA GLN A 138 13.51 -5.98 1.50
C GLN A 138 12.48 -6.99 0.98
N ALA A 139 11.45 -6.52 0.29
CA ALA A 139 10.41 -7.37 -0.28
C ALA A 139 10.96 -8.32 -1.36
N ALA A 140 11.81 -7.82 -2.26
CA ALA A 140 12.45 -8.63 -3.30
C ALA A 140 13.35 -9.72 -2.69
N GLY A 141 14.15 -9.37 -1.67
CA GLY A 141 14.99 -10.32 -0.95
C GLY A 141 14.16 -11.39 -0.21
N THR A 142 13.07 -10.99 0.42
CA THR A 142 12.13 -11.93 1.08
C THR A 142 11.51 -12.89 0.06
N LEU A 143 11.01 -12.37 -1.06
CA LEU A 143 10.44 -13.20 -2.13
C LEU A 143 11.49 -14.16 -2.73
N ALA A 144 12.71 -13.69 -2.96
CA ALA A 144 13.80 -14.52 -3.48
C ALA A 144 14.16 -15.67 -2.52
N ALA A 145 14.22 -15.38 -1.21
CA ALA A 145 14.50 -16.41 -0.20
C ALA A 145 13.39 -17.48 -0.17
N LEU A 146 12.12 -17.06 -0.12
CA LEU A 146 10.99 -17.99 -0.15
C LEU A 146 10.94 -18.83 -1.43
N ALA A 147 11.21 -18.21 -2.59
CA ALA A 147 11.29 -18.94 -3.86
C ALA A 147 12.39 -20.02 -3.86
N ALA A 148 13.56 -19.67 -3.31
CA ALA A 148 14.69 -20.60 -3.18
C ALA A 148 14.38 -21.76 -2.22
N GLU A 149 13.78 -21.47 -1.07
CA GLU A 149 13.36 -22.48 -0.09
C GLU A 149 12.32 -23.45 -0.68
N ARG A 150 11.35 -22.91 -1.42
CA ARG A 150 10.29 -23.67 -2.09
C ARG A 150 10.76 -24.35 -3.38
N ARG A 151 11.93 -23.99 -3.89
CA ARG A 151 12.45 -24.44 -5.17
C ARG A 151 11.50 -24.20 -6.34
N CYS A 152 10.87 -23.03 -6.35
CA CYS A 152 9.93 -22.60 -7.39
C CYS A 152 10.30 -21.21 -7.93
N PRO A 153 9.80 -20.82 -9.11
CA PRO A 153 9.92 -19.46 -9.61
C PRO A 153 9.27 -18.45 -8.64
N PRO A 154 9.81 -17.22 -8.50
CA PRO A 154 9.24 -16.19 -7.63
C PRO A 154 7.76 -15.91 -7.84
N ARG A 155 7.25 -16.05 -9.07
CA ARG A 155 5.84 -15.84 -9.40
C ARG A 155 4.89 -16.90 -8.81
N GLU A 156 5.41 -18.02 -8.37
CA GLU A 156 4.63 -19.11 -7.77
C GLU A 156 4.58 -19.04 -6.24
N VAL A 157 5.36 -18.15 -5.64
CA VAL A 157 5.30 -17.92 -4.19
C VAL A 157 3.99 -17.19 -3.86
N PRO A 158 3.17 -17.71 -2.93
CA PRO A 158 1.94 -17.06 -2.54
C PRO A 158 2.16 -15.66 -1.97
N VAL A 159 1.39 -14.68 -2.43
CA VAL A 159 1.49 -13.27 -1.97
C VAL A 159 1.41 -13.17 -0.45
N ARG A 160 0.47 -13.92 0.16
CA ARG A 160 0.27 -13.90 1.62
C ARG A 160 1.48 -14.40 2.40
N GLU A 161 2.20 -15.36 1.85
CA GLU A 161 3.43 -15.88 2.48
C GLU A 161 4.54 -14.81 2.48
N VAL A 162 4.69 -14.07 1.39
CA VAL A 162 5.61 -12.93 1.33
C VAL A 162 5.21 -11.85 2.35
N GLN A 163 3.93 -11.52 2.41
CA GLN A 163 3.41 -10.53 3.37
C GLN A 163 3.62 -10.98 4.83
N GLU A 164 3.37 -12.25 5.16
CA GLU A 164 3.62 -12.78 6.51
C GLU A 164 5.11 -12.71 6.89
N ALA A 165 6.00 -13.05 5.97
CA ALA A 165 7.43 -12.94 6.19
C ALA A 165 7.88 -11.48 6.39
N LEU A 166 7.28 -10.53 5.67
CA LEU A 166 7.52 -9.09 5.87
C LEU A 166 6.98 -8.61 7.23
N LEU A 167 5.78 -9.03 7.62
CA LEU A 167 5.19 -8.69 8.93
C LEU A 167 6.02 -9.24 10.10
N ALA A 168 6.57 -10.46 9.97
CA ALA A 168 7.50 -11.03 10.96
C ALA A 168 8.76 -10.17 11.13
N GLN A 169 9.19 -9.47 10.09
CA GLN A 169 10.28 -8.50 10.10
C GLN A 169 9.82 -7.09 10.53
N LYS A 170 8.59 -6.92 11.00
CA LYS A 170 8.00 -5.63 11.38
C LYS A 170 7.87 -4.63 10.23
N ALA A 171 7.85 -5.08 8.99
CA ALA A 171 7.57 -4.24 7.83
C ALA A 171 6.08 -3.86 7.77
N TYR A 172 5.80 -2.68 7.21
CA TYR A 172 4.44 -2.23 6.97
C TYR A 172 4.00 -2.66 5.57
N ILE A 173 2.85 -3.34 5.48
CA ILE A 173 2.16 -3.65 4.21
C ILE A 173 0.93 -2.78 4.00
N ALA A 174 0.46 -2.13 5.06
CA ALA A 174 -0.61 -1.13 5.04
C ALA A 174 -0.15 0.14 5.78
N PRO A 175 -0.56 1.35 5.33
CA PRO A 175 -0.02 2.59 5.84
C PRO A 175 -0.70 3.03 7.15
N LEU A 176 -0.37 2.40 8.25
CA LEU A 176 -0.90 2.69 9.59
C LEU A 176 0.07 3.58 10.38
N TYR A 177 -0.07 4.90 10.25
CA TYR A 177 0.83 5.85 10.90
C TYR A 177 0.80 5.78 12.45
N ASP A 178 -0.37 5.49 13.00
CA ASP A 178 -0.65 5.43 14.44
C ASP A 178 -0.51 4.03 15.08
N VAL A 179 -0.12 3.03 14.29
CA VAL A 179 0.18 1.68 14.77
C VAL A 179 1.68 1.43 14.63
N LYS A 180 2.39 1.31 15.73
CA LYS A 180 3.86 1.16 15.74
C LYS A 180 4.27 -0.31 15.72
N PRO A 181 5.50 -0.65 15.28
CA PRO A 181 5.96 -2.04 15.21
C PRO A 181 6.04 -2.77 16.54
N ASP A 182 6.07 -2.04 17.66
CA ASP A 182 6.04 -2.57 19.04
C ASP A 182 4.62 -2.73 19.61
N ASP A 183 3.58 -2.30 18.87
CA ASP A 183 2.19 -2.57 19.23
C ASP A 183 1.96 -4.09 19.25
N PRO A 184 1.39 -4.66 20.34
CA PRO A 184 1.16 -6.10 20.45
C PRO A 184 0.27 -6.65 19.32
N ASP A 185 -0.64 -5.83 18.79
CA ASP A 185 -1.55 -6.21 17.72
C ASP A 185 -1.07 -5.76 16.32
N PHE A 186 0.18 -5.30 16.20
CA PHE A 186 0.73 -4.74 14.94
C PHE A 186 0.43 -5.64 13.73
N ALA A 187 0.77 -6.92 13.80
CA ALA A 187 0.59 -7.84 12.68
C ALA A 187 -0.89 -8.01 12.31
N THR A 188 -1.76 -8.22 13.30
CA THR A 188 -3.22 -8.31 13.10
C THR A 188 -3.79 -7.05 12.44
N LEU A 189 -3.43 -5.87 12.95
CA LEU A 189 -3.92 -4.60 12.40
C LEU A 189 -3.43 -4.38 10.97
N GLN A 190 -2.18 -4.75 10.65
CA GLN A 190 -1.63 -4.71 9.30
C GLN A 190 -2.36 -5.67 8.35
N ARG A 191 -2.60 -6.94 8.76
CA ARG A 191 -3.34 -7.92 7.97
C ARG A 191 -4.75 -7.44 7.66
N ILE A 192 -5.49 -7.02 8.66
CA ILE A 192 -6.87 -6.56 8.47
C ILE A 192 -6.95 -5.29 7.62
N ALA A 193 -6.03 -4.34 7.82
CA ALA A 193 -5.96 -3.15 6.97
C ALA A 193 -5.64 -3.51 5.51
N ALA A 194 -4.73 -4.46 5.27
CA ALA A 194 -4.38 -4.94 3.93
C ALA A 194 -5.55 -5.62 3.19
N THR A 195 -6.57 -6.11 3.91
CA THR A 195 -7.79 -6.64 3.26
C THR A 195 -8.75 -5.56 2.77
N GLY A 196 -8.59 -4.32 3.23
CA GLY A 196 -9.50 -3.22 2.93
C GLY A 196 -10.83 -3.23 3.69
N ILE A 197 -11.09 -4.22 4.58
CA ILE A 197 -12.31 -4.27 5.39
C ILE A 197 -12.35 -3.12 6.39
N LEU A 198 -11.23 -2.83 7.05
CA LEU A 198 -11.06 -1.65 7.90
C LEU A 198 -10.12 -0.66 7.24
N ARG A 199 -10.70 0.34 6.59
CA ARG A 199 -9.96 1.32 5.82
C ARG A 199 -9.36 2.41 6.70
N MET A 200 -8.23 2.95 6.28
CA MET A 200 -7.57 4.07 6.90
C MET A 200 -8.20 5.41 6.48
N THR A 201 -7.90 6.45 7.22
CA THR A 201 -8.24 7.83 6.87
C THR A 201 -6.96 8.59 6.56
N GLY A 202 -6.84 9.11 5.34
CA GLY A 202 -5.71 9.95 4.94
C GLY A 202 -5.94 11.41 5.34
N GLU A 203 -4.91 12.04 5.89
CA GLU A 203 -4.92 13.46 6.26
C GLU A 203 -3.68 14.16 5.69
N PRO A 204 -3.83 15.35 5.08
CA PRO A 204 -2.69 16.17 4.66
C PRO A 204 -1.82 16.56 5.86
N PHE A 205 -0.51 16.49 5.69
CA PHE A 205 0.45 16.91 6.68
C PHE A 205 1.64 17.61 6.03
N HIS A 206 1.67 18.93 6.05
CA HIS A 206 2.63 19.74 5.31
C HIS A 206 2.62 19.39 3.81
N TRP A 207 3.77 18.98 3.26
CA TRP A 207 3.92 18.48 1.89
C TRP A 207 3.64 16.97 1.76
N ALA A 208 3.38 16.29 2.88
CA ALA A 208 3.19 14.85 3.00
C ALA A 208 1.72 14.51 3.36
N ASN A 209 1.44 13.24 3.58
CA ASN A 209 0.15 12.74 4.07
C ASN A 209 0.38 11.77 5.22
N ARG A 210 -0.58 11.69 6.12
CA ARG A 210 -0.63 10.68 7.16
C ARG A 210 -1.86 9.83 6.98
N SER A 211 -1.72 8.55 7.20
CA SER A 211 -2.83 7.61 7.17
C SER A 211 -3.06 7.06 8.57
N TRP A 212 -4.25 7.22 9.06
CA TRP A 212 -4.65 6.88 10.42
C TRP A 212 -5.58 5.68 10.42
N PHE A 213 -5.28 4.71 11.26
CA PHE A 213 -6.16 3.58 11.51
C PHE A 213 -7.15 3.88 12.64
N TYR A 214 -6.75 4.69 13.61
CA TYR A 214 -7.54 5.00 14.82
C TYR A 214 -7.95 3.74 15.60
N PRO A 215 -7.03 2.94 16.12
CA PRO A 215 -7.32 1.64 16.73
C PRO A 215 -8.37 1.71 17.84
N GLU A 216 -8.35 2.76 18.65
CA GLU A 216 -9.22 2.92 19.81
C GLU A 216 -10.53 3.65 19.50
N ARG A 217 -10.72 4.13 18.27
CA ARG A 217 -11.97 4.77 17.85
C ARG A 217 -13.04 3.73 17.56
N THR A 218 -14.28 4.03 17.96
CA THR A 218 -15.44 3.24 17.54
C THR A 218 -15.71 3.41 16.06
N ILE A 219 -16.28 2.38 15.43
CA ILE A 219 -16.60 2.39 14.01
C ILE A 219 -18.12 2.46 13.79
N PRO A 220 -18.61 3.30 12.85
CA PRO A 220 -20.00 3.26 12.43
C PRO A 220 -20.34 1.98 11.66
N VAL A 221 -21.60 1.53 11.80
CA VAL A 221 -22.10 0.34 11.05
C VAL A 221 -21.93 0.51 9.54
N GLY A 222 -22.23 1.70 9.01
CA GLY A 222 -22.13 1.99 7.59
C GLY A 222 -20.70 1.92 7.06
N GLU A 223 -19.73 2.35 7.86
CA GLU A 223 -18.31 2.23 7.50
C GLU A 223 -17.89 0.76 7.43
N PHE A 224 -18.23 -0.02 8.46
CA PHE A 224 -17.89 -1.44 8.49
C PHE A 224 -18.54 -2.23 7.36
N THR A 225 -19.86 -2.03 7.13
CA THR A 225 -20.57 -2.77 6.07
C THR A 225 -20.07 -2.43 4.68
N ARG A 226 -19.53 -1.24 4.43
CA ARG A 226 -18.92 -0.87 3.15
C ARG A 226 -17.63 -1.64 2.90
N GLY A 227 -16.71 -1.68 3.87
CA GLY A 227 -15.49 -2.47 3.74
C GLY A 227 -15.76 -3.97 3.66
N LEU A 228 -16.73 -4.45 4.44
CA LEU A 228 -17.13 -5.85 4.41
C LEU A 228 -17.83 -6.25 3.09
N HIS A 229 -18.57 -5.34 2.45
CA HIS A 229 -19.16 -5.54 1.13
C HIS A 229 -18.10 -5.74 0.06
N ASP A 230 -17.03 -4.94 0.07
CA ASP A 230 -15.95 -5.08 -0.91
C ASP A 230 -15.24 -6.45 -0.79
N PHE A 231 -15.16 -6.99 0.40
CA PHE A 231 -14.63 -8.32 0.68
C PHE A 231 -15.64 -9.45 0.42
N ALA A 232 -16.89 -9.25 0.80
CA ALA A 232 -18.00 -10.18 0.69
C ALA A 232 -19.23 -9.48 0.11
N PRO A 233 -19.41 -9.42 -1.23
CA PRO A 233 -20.46 -8.63 -1.91
C PRO A 233 -21.91 -8.98 -1.52
N ARG A 234 -22.14 -10.13 -0.90
CA ARG A 234 -23.46 -10.51 -0.36
C ARG A 234 -23.90 -9.66 0.83
N ILE A 235 -22.98 -8.95 1.50
CA ILE A 235 -23.28 -8.05 2.61
C ILE A 235 -23.73 -6.71 2.03
N PRO A 236 -24.96 -6.24 2.27
CA PRO A 236 -25.42 -4.96 1.75
C PRO A 236 -24.74 -3.78 2.48
N VAL A 237 -24.34 -2.77 1.71
CA VAL A 237 -23.85 -1.51 2.27
C VAL A 237 -24.99 -0.79 2.98
N ARG A 238 -24.76 -0.35 4.21
CA ARG A 238 -25.70 0.42 5.02
C ARG A 238 -25.23 1.86 5.17
N THR A 239 -26.15 2.79 5.32
CA THR A 239 -25.87 4.23 5.59
C THR A 239 -25.95 4.58 7.08
N ASP A 240 -26.08 3.56 7.94
CA ASP A 240 -26.24 3.69 9.38
C ASP A 240 -24.97 4.26 10.03
N THR A 241 -25.10 5.42 10.70
CA THR A 241 -24.01 6.13 11.38
C THR A 241 -23.88 5.75 12.86
N THR A 242 -24.75 4.88 13.37
CA THR A 242 -24.65 4.40 14.76
C THR A 242 -23.38 3.57 14.97
N ALA A 243 -22.85 3.61 16.18
CA ALA A 243 -21.68 2.83 16.53
C ALA A 243 -21.98 1.32 16.40
N LEU A 244 -21.04 0.58 15.81
CA LEU A 244 -21.14 -0.87 15.66
C LEU A 244 -21.01 -1.54 17.03
N THR A 245 -22.03 -2.29 17.45
CA THR A 245 -21.99 -3.08 18.69
C THR A 245 -21.40 -4.47 18.46
N ALA A 246 -20.94 -5.12 19.53
CA ALA A 246 -20.36 -6.45 19.46
C ALA A 246 -21.35 -7.49 18.88
N ALA A 247 -22.61 -7.47 19.31
CA ALA A 247 -23.64 -8.38 18.78
C ALA A 247 -23.88 -8.18 17.27
N ARG A 248 -23.92 -6.92 16.84
CA ARG A 248 -24.13 -6.60 15.41
C ARG A 248 -22.93 -6.98 14.55
N ALA A 249 -21.71 -6.79 15.06
CA ALA A 249 -20.50 -7.24 14.41
C ALA A 249 -20.48 -8.76 14.25
N ALA A 250 -20.79 -9.51 15.32
CA ALA A 250 -20.87 -10.97 15.28
C ALA A 250 -21.83 -11.48 14.20
N LYS A 251 -23.01 -10.86 14.10
CA LYS A 251 -24.00 -11.19 13.06
C LYS A 251 -23.43 -10.95 11.64
N LEU A 252 -22.84 -9.78 11.40
CA LEU A 252 -22.28 -9.42 10.08
C LEU A 252 -21.09 -10.31 9.70
N ILE A 253 -20.24 -10.68 10.66
CA ILE A 253 -19.11 -11.61 10.44
C ILE A 253 -19.64 -12.99 10.04
N ALA A 254 -20.68 -13.50 10.74
CA ALA A 254 -21.29 -14.77 10.37
C ALA A 254 -21.97 -14.71 8.98
N GLU A 255 -22.70 -13.65 8.66
CA GLU A 255 -23.28 -13.40 7.33
C GLU A 255 -22.20 -13.33 6.24
N ALA A 256 -21.00 -12.83 6.57
CA ALA A 256 -19.84 -12.81 5.66
C ALA A 256 -19.16 -14.18 5.50
N GLY A 257 -19.61 -15.22 6.23
CA GLY A 257 -19.12 -16.59 6.14
C GLY A 257 -18.08 -16.95 7.20
N GLY A 258 -17.85 -16.05 8.16
CA GLY A 258 -17.03 -16.32 9.33
C GLY A 258 -17.76 -17.15 10.39
N LYS A 259 -17.01 -17.61 11.40
CA LYS A 259 -17.60 -18.18 12.61
C LYS A 259 -18.23 -17.07 13.44
N ALA A 260 -19.39 -17.33 14.04
CA ALA A 260 -20.00 -16.35 14.95
C ALA A 260 -19.15 -16.17 16.22
N PRO A 261 -18.64 -14.97 16.51
CA PRO A 261 -17.92 -14.72 17.75
C PRO A 261 -18.78 -15.01 18.98
N ARG A 262 -18.19 -15.57 20.02
CA ARG A 262 -18.86 -15.72 21.32
C ARG A 262 -18.83 -14.38 22.06
N ILE A 263 -19.96 -13.69 22.07
CA ILE A 263 -20.12 -12.41 22.77
C ILE A 263 -20.81 -12.66 24.11
N ARG A 264 -20.21 -12.18 25.21
CA ARG A 264 -20.87 -12.25 26.53
C ARG A 264 -22.09 -11.33 26.53
N PRO A 265 -23.24 -11.73 27.12
CA PRO A 265 -24.45 -10.90 27.14
C PRO A 265 -24.19 -9.47 27.62
N ALA A 266 -23.36 -9.28 28.65
CA ALA A 266 -23.02 -7.97 29.21
C ALA A 266 -22.22 -7.05 28.23
N ASP A 267 -21.64 -7.62 27.19
CA ASP A 267 -20.84 -6.88 26.20
C ASP A 267 -21.58 -6.72 24.86
N ALA A 268 -22.74 -7.35 24.70
CA ALA A 268 -23.46 -7.42 23.42
C ALA A 268 -23.75 -6.05 22.79
N ASP A 269 -24.19 -5.10 23.62
CA ASP A 269 -24.57 -3.74 23.19
C ASP A 269 -23.41 -2.74 23.29
N ARG A 270 -22.22 -3.18 23.72
CA ARG A 270 -21.05 -2.29 23.79
C ARG A 270 -20.53 -1.96 22.40
N PRO A 271 -20.26 -0.65 22.13
CA PRO A 271 -19.57 -0.26 20.91
C PRO A 271 -18.19 -0.91 20.81
N LEU A 272 -17.84 -1.38 19.62
CA LEU A 272 -16.52 -1.92 19.32
C LEU A 272 -15.57 -0.82 18.86
N THR A 273 -14.34 -0.85 19.39
CA THR A 273 -13.23 -0.11 18.78
C THR A 273 -12.75 -0.83 17.53
N ARG A 274 -12.07 -0.12 16.64
CA ARG A 274 -11.51 -0.69 15.41
C ARG A 274 -10.50 -1.80 15.73
N ARG A 275 -9.69 -1.67 16.79
CA ARG A 275 -8.81 -2.71 17.31
C ARG A 275 -9.56 -3.99 17.66
N LYS A 276 -10.57 -3.88 18.51
CA LYS A 276 -11.38 -5.05 18.93
C LYS A 276 -12.06 -5.71 17.73
N LEU A 277 -12.57 -4.91 16.80
CA LEU A 277 -13.16 -5.44 15.58
C LEU A 277 -12.12 -6.15 14.70
N ALA A 278 -10.90 -5.62 14.57
CA ALA A 278 -9.82 -6.26 13.82
C ALA A 278 -9.46 -7.63 14.40
N LEU A 279 -9.32 -7.73 15.72
CA LEU A 279 -9.07 -8.99 16.42
C LEU A 279 -10.19 -10.01 16.18
N LEU A 280 -11.47 -9.58 16.26
CA LEU A 280 -12.60 -10.46 15.95
C LEU A 280 -12.64 -10.91 14.49
N LEU A 281 -12.28 -10.03 13.55
CA LEU A 281 -12.21 -10.38 12.13
C LEU A 281 -11.12 -11.41 11.88
N GLU A 282 -9.95 -11.26 12.47
CA GLU A 282 -8.86 -12.22 12.34
C GLU A 282 -9.25 -13.59 12.93
N GLU A 283 -9.80 -13.61 14.15
CA GLU A 283 -10.19 -14.84 14.84
C GLU A 283 -11.33 -15.58 14.13
N CYS A 284 -12.34 -14.85 13.64
CA CYS A 284 -13.61 -15.44 13.25
C CYS A 284 -13.85 -15.51 11.73
N LEU A 285 -13.26 -14.61 10.95
CA LEU A 285 -13.40 -14.56 9.50
C LEU A 285 -12.10 -14.93 8.77
N ASP A 286 -10.97 -14.59 9.40
CA ASP A 286 -9.63 -14.74 8.84
C ASP A 286 -9.52 -14.25 7.38
N PRO A 287 -9.86 -12.98 7.11
CA PRO A 287 -9.97 -12.51 5.74
C PRO A 287 -8.60 -12.44 5.03
N PHE A 288 -7.52 -12.40 5.80
CA PHE A 288 -6.17 -12.39 5.26
C PHE A 288 -5.74 -13.74 4.70
N ALA A 289 -6.29 -14.84 5.20
CA ALA A 289 -6.03 -16.19 4.66
C ALA A 289 -6.56 -16.37 3.23
N ARG A 290 -7.50 -15.51 2.77
CA ARG A 290 -7.98 -15.56 1.38
C ARG A 290 -6.84 -15.26 0.42
N PRO A 291 -6.54 -16.17 -0.53
CA PRO A 291 -5.45 -15.97 -1.49
C PRO A 291 -5.66 -14.72 -2.36
N VAL A 292 -4.53 -14.08 -2.67
CA VAL A 292 -4.47 -12.95 -3.60
C VAL A 292 -3.41 -13.28 -4.64
N ASP A 293 -3.68 -12.94 -5.89
CA ASP A 293 -2.70 -13.11 -6.95
C ASP A 293 -1.79 -11.88 -7.13
N LEU A 294 -0.85 -11.96 -8.09
CA LEU A 294 0.10 -10.89 -8.38
C LEU A 294 -0.54 -9.67 -9.09
N HIS A 295 -1.83 -9.70 -9.36
CA HIS A 295 -2.62 -8.54 -9.83
C HIS A 295 -3.43 -7.89 -8.71
N GLY A 296 -3.31 -8.38 -7.48
CA GLY A 296 -4.06 -7.91 -6.33
C GLY A 296 -5.52 -8.42 -6.30
N GLU A 297 -5.86 -9.43 -7.11
CA GLU A 297 -7.22 -9.97 -7.17
C GLU A 297 -7.38 -11.14 -6.20
N TYR A 298 -8.50 -11.16 -5.49
CA TYR A 298 -8.87 -12.27 -4.61
C TYR A 298 -9.26 -13.51 -5.41
N ARG A 299 -8.69 -14.66 -5.04
CA ARG A 299 -9.01 -15.97 -5.62
C ARG A 299 -9.99 -16.77 -4.78
#